data_7539653e858d75a1c9c160746e34dd55
#
_entry.id   7539653e858d75a1c9c160746e34dd55
#
_cell.length_a   1.000
_cell.length_b   1.000
_cell.length_c   1.000
_cell.angle_alpha   90.00
_cell.angle_beta   90.00
_cell.angle_gamma   90.00
#
_symmetry.space_group_name_H-M   'P 1'
#
loop_
_entity.id
_entity.type
_entity.pdbx_description
1 polymer ?
#
loop_
_entity_poly.entity_id
_entity_poly.type
_entity_poly.pdbx_seq_one_letter_code
_entity_poly.pdbx_strand_id
1 'polypeptide(L)'
;MFRLRNVPLPEPHLVGLVAGVVLSALVPWPLVPKAWIGHAFGWPLILSGLSLMAWAVAAAEKIDVGNPDQLVVAGPYALTRNPMYLAWGVVYLGVTFLVNTSWLLALFPAVLCVTHIVVLREERHLEGRFGATYRRYKSAVRRYL
;
A
#
# COMPACT_ATOMS: atom_id res chain seq x y z
N MET A 1 11.34 -4.66 -19.52
CA MET A 1 10.72 -3.34 -19.71
C MET A 1 9.60 -3.23 -18.67
N PHE A 2 9.77 -2.46 -17.62
CA PHE A 2 8.83 -2.30 -16.50
C PHE A 2 7.50 -1.76 -17.03
N ARG A 3 6.42 -2.53 -16.99
CA ARG A 3 5.08 -2.04 -17.30
C ARG A 3 4.43 -1.51 -16.04
N LEU A 4 4.55 -0.20 -15.79
CA LEU A 4 3.88 0.54 -14.70
C LEU A 4 2.34 0.37 -14.69
N ARG A 5 1.76 -0.22 -15.74
CA ARG A 5 0.32 -0.42 -15.93
C ARG A 5 -0.34 -1.39 -14.94
N ASN A 6 0.45 -2.16 -14.18
CA ASN A 6 -0.04 -3.19 -13.26
C ASN A 6 0.19 -2.85 -11.79
N VAL A 7 0.76 -1.68 -11.49
CA VAL A 7 0.87 -1.18 -10.11
C VAL A 7 -0.43 -0.41 -9.83
N PRO A 8 -1.28 -0.86 -8.90
CA PRO A 8 -2.45 -0.08 -8.52
C PRO A 8 -1.96 1.28 -8.02
N LEU A 9 -2.41 2.35 -8.66
CA LEU A 9 -2.11 3.71 -8.21
C LEU A 9 -2.74 3.86 -6.81
N PRO A 10 -1.96 4.25 -5.81
CA PRO A 10 -2.44 4.37 -4.44
C PRO A 10 -3.13 5.73 -4.25
N GLU A 11 -4.15 6.01 -5.07
CA GLU A 11 -4.85 7.30 -5.07
C GLU A 11 -5.19 7.80 -3.66
N PRO A 12 -5.75 6.98 -2.74
CA PRO A 12 -6.06 7.46 -1.39
C PRO A 12 -4.82 7.90 -0.62
N HIS A 13 -3.68 7.19 -0.77
CA HIS A 13 -2.43 7.53 -0.10
C HIS A 13 -1.83 8.82 -0.66
N LEU A 14 -1.84 9.00 -1.98
CA LEU A 14 -1.35 10.23 -2.63
C LEU A 14 -2.19 11.45 -2.22
N VAL A 15 -3.51 11.31 -2.23
CA VAL A 15 -4.42 12.39 -1.78
C VAL A 15 -4.17 12.73 -0.31
N GLY A 16 -4.03 11.72 0.55
CA GLY A 16 -3.73 11.91 1.97
C GLY A 16 -2.37 12.59 2.19
N LEU A 17 -1.33 12.19 1.43
CA LEU A 17 0.00 12.82 1.51
C LEU A 17 -0.06 14.30 1.10
N VAL A 18 -0.67 14.61 -0.03
CA VAL A 18 -0.81 16.00 -0.50
C VAL A 18 -1.59 16.84 0.51
N ALA A 19 -2.74 16.35 0.97
CA ALA A 19 -3.57 17.06 1.95
C ALA A 19 -2.80 17.29 3.27
N GLY A 20 -2.11 16.29 3.78
CA GLY A 20 -1.34 16.41 5.03
C GLY A 20 -0.17 17.38 4.92
N VAL A 21 0.54 17.41 3.77
CA VAL A 21 1.61 18.38 3.52
C VAL A 21 1.06 19.81 3.42
N VAL A 22 -0.05 20.00 2.72
CA VAL A 22 -0.72 21.31 2.62
C VAL A 22 -1.17 21.79 4.01
N LEU A 23 -1.82 20.93 4.79
CA LEU A 23 -2.22 21.29 6.16
C LEU A 23 -1.02 21.62 7.04
N SER A 24 0.08 20.90 6.91
CA SER A 24 1.33 21.18 7.63
C SER A 24 1.93 22.53 7.29
N ALA A 25 1.81 22.97 6.03
CA ALA A 25 2.27 24.30 5.60
C ALA A 25 1.39 25.42 6.14
N LEU A 26 0.08 25.18 6.30
CA LEU A 26 -0.88 26.16 6.83
C LEU A 26 -0.84 26.23 8.37
N VAL A 27 -0.80 25.07 9.02
CA VAL A 27 -0.80 24.92 10.48
C VAL A 27 0.27 23.91 10.88
N PRO A 28 1.48 24.37 11.24
CA PRO A 28 2.57 23.48 11.66
C PRO A 28 2.18 22.67 12.90
N TRP A 29 2.23 21.35 12.77
CA TRP A 29 1.97 20.41 13.87
C TRP A 29 3.00 19.29 13.82
N PRO A 30 4.18 19.48 14.45
CA PRO A 30 5.26 18.50 14.38
C PRO A 30 4.90 17.20 15.12
N LEU A 31 5.32 16.08 14.55
CA LEU A 31 5.10 14.74 15.12
C LEU A 31 6.14 14.41 16.18
N VAL A 32 7.40 14.76 15.92
CA VAL A 32 8.54 14.49 16.81
C VAL A 32 9.35 15.78 17.07
N PRO A 33 9.97 15.90 18.28
CA PRO A 33 10.62 17.15 18.67
C PRO A 33 11.95 17.38 17.96
N LYS A 34 12.58 16.35 17.40
CA LYS A 34 13.88 16.43 16.76
C LYS A 34 13.86 15.75 15.38
N ALA A 35 14.37 16.42 14.37
CA ALA A 35 14.36 15.92 12.99
C ALA A 35 15.08 14.57 12.83
N TRP A 36 16.18 14.32 13.56
CA TRP A 36 16.89 13.05 13.46
C TRP A 36 16.02 11.83 13.85
N ILE A 37 15.08 12.01 14.79
CA ILE A 37 14.12 10.95 15.15
C ILE A 37 13.24 10.61 13.95
N GLY A 38 12.73 11.64 13.25
CA GLY A 38 11.98 11.45 12.02
C GLY A 38 12.77 10.68 10.96
N HIS A 39 14.03 11.01 10.76
CA HIS A 39 14.90 10.28 9.82
C HIS A 39 15.20 8.85 10.27
N ALA A 40 15.43 8.63 11.58
CA ALA A 40 15.73 7.30 12.12
C ALA A 40 14.58 6.31 11.93
N PHE A 41 13.32 6.75 11.98
CA PHE A 41 12.14 5.91 11.73
C PHE A 41 11.64 5.97 10.29
N GLY A 42 11.69 7.14 9.67
CA GLY A 42 11.13 7.36 8.34
C GLY A 42 11.84 6.57 7.24
N TRP A 43 13.17 6.60 7.19
CA TRP A 43 13.93 5.87 6.18
C TRP A 43 13.77 4.35 6.25
N PRO A 44 13.89 3.68 7.42
CA PRO A 44 13.63 2.25 7.50
C PRO A 44 12.22 1.85 7.05
N LEU A 45 11.21 2.65 7.39
CA LEU A 45 9.83 2.41 6.93
C LEU A 45 9.70 2.53 5.41
N ILE A 46 10.26 3.59 4.81
CA ILE A 46 10.24 3.75 3.35
C ILE A 46 10.94 2.59 2.66
N LEU A 47 12.14 2.24 3.11
CA LEU A 47 12.91 1.16 2.51
C LEU A 47 12.18 -0.19 2.64
N SER A 48 11.58 -0.48 3.79
CA SER A 48 10.80 -1.72 3.98
C SER A 48 9.55 -1.76 3.09
N GLY A 49 8.82 -0.64 2.99
CA GLY A 49 7.66 -0.53 2.11
C GLY A 49 8.03 -0.69 0.63
N LEU A 50 9.09 -0.02 0.18
CA LEU A 50 9.60 -0.16 -1.19
C LEU A 50 10.10 -1.58 -1.49
N SER A 51 10.75 -2.24 -0.52
CA SER A 51 11.19 -3.64 -0.65
C SER A 51 10.01 -4.59 -0.78
N LEU A 52 8.95 -4.40 0.02
CA LEU A 52 7.72 -5.19 -0.09
C LEU A 52 7.03 -4.95 -1.45
N MET A 53 7.01 -3.70 -1.91
CA MET A 53 6.45 -3.35 -3.22
C MET A 53 7.23 -4.01 -4.36
N ALA A 54 8.56 -3.93 -4.34
CA ALA A 54 9.42 -4.58 -5.33
C ALA A 54 9.21 -6.10 -5.34
N TRP A 55 9.09 -6.73 -4.16
CA TRP A 55 8.80 -8.16 -4.06
C TRP A 55 7.42 -8.53 -4.62
N ALA A 56 6.40 -7.70 -4.37
CA ALA A 56 5.06 -7.91 -4.89
C ALA A 56 5.02 -7.78 -6.43
N VAL A 57 5.70 -6.78 -6.99
CA VAL A 57 5.83 -6.60 -8.44
C VAL A 57 6.57 -7.78 -9.07
N ALA A 58 7.72 -8.19 -8.52
CA ALA A 58 8.49 -9.31 -9.03
C ALA A 58 7.72 -10.66 -8.99
N ALA A 59 6.84 -10.84 -7.98
CA ALA A 59 5.97 -12.01 -7.91
C ALA A 59 4.86 -11.95 -8.98
N ALA A 60 4.34 -10.77 -9.28
CA ALA A 60 3.33 -10.55 -10.31
C ALA A 60 3.89 -10.67 -11.74
N GLU A 61 5.14 -10.25 -11.97
CA GLU A 61 5.79 -10.34 -13.30
C GLU A 61 6.09 -11.78 -13.73
N LYS A 62 6.27 -12.71 -12.79
CA LYS A 62 6.47 -14.14 -13.09
C LYS A 62 5.23 -14.83 -13.64
N ILE A 63 4.08 -14.23 -13.43
CA ILE A 63 2.82 -14.64 -14.02
C ILE A 63 2.60 -13.70 -15.20
N ASP A 64 2.37 -14.25 -16.39
CA ASP A 64 2.10 -13.44 -17.59
C ASP A 64 0.87 -12.58 -17.34
N VAL A 65 1.12 -11.35 -16.85
CA VAL A 65 0.08 -10.36 -16.55
C VAL A 65 -0.64 -9.89 -17.83
N GLY A 66 -0.10 -10.26 -18.99
CA GLY A 66 -0.77 -10.14 -20.29
C GLY A 66 -1.84 -11.21 -20.50
N ASN A 67 -1.78 -12.31 -19.73
CA ASN A 67 -2.80 -13.36 -19.75
C ASN A 67 -3.72 -13.17 -18.54
N PRO A 68 -4.95 -12.63 -18.74
CA PRO A 68 -5.87 -12.32 -17.67
C PRO A 68 -6.41 -13.55 -16.91
N ASP A 69 -5.96 -14.74 -17.21
CA ASP A 69 -6.49 -15.99 -16.67
C ASP A 69 -5.69 -16.57 -15.48
N GLN A 70 -4.66 -15.85 -14.99
CA GLN A 70 -3.87 -16.33 -13.87
C GLN A 70 -3.93 -15.39 -12.66
N LEU A 71 -4.32 -15.96 -11.51
CA LEU A 71 -4.31 -15.27 -10.22
C LEU A 71 -2.90 -15.33 -9.60
N VAL A 72 -2.36 -14.19 -9.19
CA VAL A 72 -1.08 -14.14 -8.46
C VAL A 72 -1.29 -14.63 -7.03
N VAL A 73 -0.67 -15.76 -6.67
CA VAL A 73 -0.78 -16.36 -5.32
C VAL A 73 0.58 -16.65 -4.70
N ALA A 74 1.68 -16.28 -5.40
CA ALA A 74 3.07 -16.54 -4.99
C ALA A 74 3.71 -15.32 -4.31
N GLY A 75 4.87 -15.53 -3.69
CA GLY A 75 5.63 -14.46 -3.03
C GLY A 75 4.84 -13.84 -1.88
N PRO A 76 4.78 -12.49 -1.77
CA PRO A 76 4.04 -11.83 -0.69
C PRO A 76 2.53 -12.04 -0.77
N TYR A 77 1.99 -12.43 -1.94
CA TYR A 77 0.59 -12.80 -2.10
C TYR A 77 0.22 -14.13 -1.41
N ALA A 78 1.20 -14.94 -1.03
CA ALA A 78 0.98 -16.12 -0.18
C ALA A 78 0.78 -15.76 1.30
N LEU A 79 1.21 -14.56 1.72
CA LEU A 79 1.12 -14.09 3.12
C LEU A 79 -0.09 -13.18 3.32
N THR A 80 -0.36 -12.33 2.34
CA THR A 80 -1.48 -11.39 2.34
C THR A 80 -2.02 -11.23 0.93
N ARG A 81 -3.34 -11.04 0.81
CA ARG A 81 -3.96 -10.82 -0.50
C ARG A 81 -3.69 -9.44 -1.10
N ASN A 82 -3.22 -8.49 -0.26
CA ASN A 82 -3.08 -7.09 -0.62
C ASN A 82 -1.69 -6.51 -0.26
N PRO A 83 -0.58 -7.15 -0.68
CA PRO A 83 0.77 -6.72 -0.29
C PRO A 83 1.12 -5.32 -0.79
N MET A 84 0.61 -4.91 -1.95
CA MET A 84 0.84 -3.57 -2.51
C MET A 84 0.23 -2.46 -1.65
N TYR A 85 -1.00 -2.66 -1.16
CA TYR A 85 -1.65 -1.69 -0.27
C TYR A 85 -0.99 -1.61 1.09
N LEU A 86 -0.51 -2.74 1.62
CA LEU A 86 0.32 -2.74 2.84
C LEU A 86 1.63 -1.97 2.63
N ALA A 87 2.31 -2.21 1.51
CA ALA A 87 3.55 -1.50 1.16
C ALA A 87 3.33 0.03 1.11
N TRP A 88 2.24 0.47 0.46
CA TRP A 88 1.90 1.90 0.41
C TRP A 88 1.57 2.48 1.79
N GLY A 89 0.89 1.74 2.66
CA GLY A 89 0.64 2.15 4.04
C GLY A 89 1.94 2.34 4.84
N VAL A 90 2.91 1.43 4.66
CA VAL A 90 4.23 1.52 5.30
C VAL A 90 5.03 2.71 4.76
N VAL A 91 5.03 2.94 3.43
CA VAL A 91 5.66 4.13 2.82
C VAL A 91 5.02 5.42 3.32
N TYR A 92 3.68 5.46 3.40
CA TYR A 92 2.96 6.61 3.94
C TYR A 92 3.41 6.97 5.37
N LEU A 93 3.51 5.97 6.24
CA LEU A 93 4.02 6.17 7.61
C LEU A 93 5.47 6.65 7.59
N GLY A 94 6.32 6.11 6.72
CA GLY A 94 7.70 6.57 6.56
C GLY A 94 7.78 8.04 6.16
N VAL A 95 6.97 8.46 5.18
CA VAL A 95 6.87 9.87 4.77
C VAL A 95 6.34 10.75 5.92
N THR A 96 5.39 10.27 6.71
CA THR A 96 4.87 10.97 7.89
C THR A 96 5.99 11.36 8.85
N PHE A 97 6.91 10.44 9.12
CA PHE A 97 8.07 10.70 9.97
C PHE A 97 9.08 11.66 9.32
N LEU A 98 9.37 11.51 8.01
CA LEU A 98 10.33 12.37 7.32
C LEU A 98 9.83 13.81 7.19
N VAL A 99 8.55 14.00 6.85
CA VAL A 99 7.95 15.34 6.78
C VAL A 99 7.73 15.93 8.18
N ASN A 100 7.80 15.08 9.20
CA ASN A 100 7.62 15.46 10.61
C ASN A 100 6.31 16.21 10.85
N THR A 101 5.19 15.65 10.41
CA THR A 101 3.88 16.28 10.62
C THR A 101 2.85 15.32 11.18
N SER A 102 2.16 15.74 12.25
CA SER A 102 1.05 14.99 12.85
C SER A 102 -0.20 14.95 11.96
N TRP A 103 -0.32 15.87 10.99
CA TRP A 103 -1.46 15.89 10.05
C TRP A 103 -1.53 14.62 9.21
N LEU A 104 -0.40 14.11 8.73
CA LEU A 104 -0.37 12.86 7.99
C LEU A 104 -0.83 11.68 8.84
N LEU A 105 -0.40 11.63 10.11
CA LEU A 105 -0.86 10.59 11.03
C LEU A 105 -2.37 10.71 11.33
N ALA A 106 -2.88 11.94 11.51
CA ALA A 106 -4.30 12.18 11.73
C ALA A 106 -5.19 11.80 10.53
N LEU A 107 -4.69 11.98 9.31
CA LEU A 107 -5.38 11.60 8.07
C LEU A 107 -5.29 10.10 7.77
N PHE A 108 -4.31 9.39 8.34
CA PHE A 108 -4.03 8.00 8.01
C PHE A 108 -5.23 7.05 8.20
N PRO A 109 -6.04 7.13 9.28
CA PRO A 109 -7.25 6.31 9.41
C PRO A 109 -8.24 6.50 8.26
N ALA A 110 -8.44 7.74 7.79
CA ALA A 110 -9.30 8.02 6.65
C ALA A 110 -8.74 7.41 5.36
N VAL A 111 -7.42 7.53 5.14
CA VAL A 111 -6.73 6.88 4.01
C VAL A 111 -6.92 5.37 4.06
N LEU A 112 -6.77 4.73 5.24
CA LEU A 112 -6.99 3.30 5.41
C LEU A 112 -8.44 2.90 5.14
N CYS A 113 -9.43 3.67 5.58
CA CYS A 113 -10.84 3.42 5.32
C CYS A 113 -11.15 3.44 3.81
N VAL A 114 -10.69 4.48 3.11
CA VAL A 114 -10.89 4.57 1.66
C VAL A 114 -10.16 3.45 0.93
N THR A 115 -8.92 3.16 1.31
CA THR A 115 -8.14 2.03 0.75
C THR A 115 -8.88 0.71 0.98
N HIS A 116 -9.46 0.48 2.16
CA HIS A 116 -10.23 -0.72 2.44
C HIS A 116 -11.43 -0.87 1.51
N ILE A 117 -12.14 0.22 1.22
CA ILE A 117 -13.26 0.21 0.26
C ILE A 117 -12.77 -0.17 -1.14
N VAL A 118 -11.63 0.38 -1.57
CA VAL A 118 -11.01 0.04 -2.87
C VAL A 118 -10.65 -1.44 -2.91
N VAL A 119 -9.98 -1.96 -1.88
CA VAL A 119 -9.63 -3.39 -1.75
C VAL A 119 -10.86 -4.28 -1.82
N LEU A 120 -11.96 -3.93 -1.15
CA LEU A 120 -13.21 -4.71 -1.21
C LEU A 120 -13.82 -4.73 -2.62
N ARG A 121 -13.70 -3.65 -3.38
CA ARG A 121 -14.16 -3.60 -4.78
C ARG A 121 -13.28 -4.47 -5.67
N GLU A 122 -11.97 -4.40 -5.50
CA GLU A 122 -11.00 -5.21 -6.24
C GLU A 122 -11.20 -6.71 -5.96
N GLU A 123 -11.35 -7.11 -4.68
CA GLU A 123 -11.64 -8.50 -4.31
C GLU A 123 -12.94 -9.03 -4.96
N ARG A 124 -13.98 -8.21 -5.02
CA ARG A 124 -15.22 -8.59 -5.70
C ARG A 124 -15.02 -8.77 -7.19
N HIS A 125 -14.24 -7.90 -7.82
CA HIS A 125 -13.91 -8.01 -9.24
C HIS A 125 -13.10 -9.29 -9.52
N LEU A 126 -12.10 -9.59 -8.70
CA LEU A 126 -11.31 -10.82 -8.79
C LEU A 126 -12.15 -12.07 -8.55
N GLU A 127 -13.07 -12.04 -7.59
CA GLU A 127 -13.98 -13.17 -7.33
C GLU A 127 -14.95 -13.39 -8.50
N GLY A 128 -15.45 -12.33 -9.13
CA GLY A 128 -16.27 -12.42 -10.34
C GLY A 128 -15.51 -13.01 -11.53
N ARG A 129 -14.20 -12.69 -11.64
CA ARG A 129 -13.38 -13.15 -12.76
C ARG A 129 -12.85 -14.58 -12.58
N PHE A 130 -12.34 -14.90 -11.38
CA PHE A 130 -11.67 -16.18 -11.10
C PHE A 130 -12.56 -17.21 -10.37
N GLY A 131 -13.73 -16.81 -9.92
CA GLY A 131 -14.76 -17.70 -9.35
C GLY A 131 -14.23 -18.56 -8.21
N ALA A 132 -14.32 -19.89 -8.37
CA ALA A 132 -13.94 -20.87 -7.36
C ALA A 132 -12.44 -20.81 -7.00
N THR A 133 -11.58 -20.49 -7.95
CA THR A 133 -10.11 -20.35 -7.72
C THR A 133 -9.83 -19.22 -6.75
N TYR A 134 -10.46 -18.05 -6.92
CA TYR A 134 -10.30 -16.94 -5.99
C TYR A 134 -10.89 -17.24 -4.61
N ARG A 135 -12.07 -17.90 -4.52
CA ARG A 135 -12.66 -18.29 -3.23
C ARG A 135 -11.76 -19.23 -2.44
N ARG A 136 -11.11 -20.19 -3.12
CA ARG A 136 -10.12 -21.09 -2.49
C ARG A 136 -8.89 -20.31 -1.97
N TYR A 137 -8.37 -19.37 -2.75
CA TYR A 137 -7.30 -18.49 -2.33
C TYR A 137 -7.71 -17.62 -1.12
N LYS A 138 -8.90 -17.03 -1.17
CA LYS A 138 -9.47 -16.20 -0.09
C LYS A 138 -9.66 -16.95 1.23
N SER A 139 -9.92 -18.26 1.19
CA SER A 139 -10.03 -19.09 2.39
C SER A 139 -8.67 -19.45 3.00
N ALA A 140 -7.60 -19.47 2.19
CA ALA A 140 -6.26 -19.84 2.62
C ALA A 140 -5.39 -18.64 3.06
N VAL A 141 -5.62 -17.46 2.49
CA VAL A 141 -4.77 -16.27 2.71
C VAL A 141 -5.59 -15.11 3.28
N ARG A 142 -5.06 -14.45 4.33
CA ARG A 142 -5.71 -13.30 4.96
C ARG A 142 -5.72 -12.08 4.03
N ARG A 143 -6.65 -11.13 4.28
CA ARG A 143 -6.74 -9.90 3.49
C ARG A 143 -5.54 -9.00 3.71
N TYR A 144 -5.12 -8.86 4.96
CA TYR A 144 -3.95 -8.07 5.36
C TYR A 144 -2.95 -8.98 6.10
N LEU A 145 -2.90 -8.95 7.39
CA LEU A 145 -1.97 -9.74 8.23
C LEU A 145 -2.72 -10.66 9.19
#